data_d5f44a62f431b7bcb817984b9dfe2382
#
_entry.id   d5f44a62f431b7bcb817984b9dfe2382
#
_cell.length_a   1.000
_cell.length_b   1.000
_cell.length_c   1.000
_cell.angle_alpha   90.00
_cell.angle_beta   90.00
_cell.angle_gamma   90.00
#
_symmetry.space_group_name_H-M   'P 1'
#
loop_
_entity.id
_entity.type
_entity.pdbx_description
1 polymer ?
#
loop_
_entity_poly.entity_id
_entity_poly.type
_entity_poly.pdbx_seq_one_letter_code
_entity_poly.pdbx_strand_id
1 'polypeptide(L)'
;MSQSRVDAAVEELLRRIVGGTYPAGAALPGEGALASDLSVSRLTAREAARVLATRGVLSARQGSGTYVNEPAAWQDLGSLAALARRNGSEREVGLALLEVRRMLEVGSAGLAAARITADGLRAMEAAVAALRRADADDDVDA
;
A
#
# COMPACT_ATOMS: atom_id res chain seq x y z
N MET A 1 7.24 -10.80 -12.56
CA MET A 1 7.66 -9.39 -12.83
C MET A 1 8.86 -9.10 -11.95
N SER A 2 9.98 -8.67 -12.52
CA SER A 2 11.18 -8.35 -11.72
C SER A 2 10.91 -7.06 -10.94
N GLN A 3 10.94 -7.16 -9.61
CA GLN A 3 10.84 -6.01 -8.71
C GLN A 3 12.00 -5.04 -9.01
N SER A 4 11.72 -3.75 -9.14
CA SER A 4 12.77 -2.76 -9.38
C SER A 4 13.67 -2.66 -8.13
N ARG A 5 14.96 -2.29 -8.33
CA ARG A 5 15.87 -2.07 -7.18
C ARG A 5 15.37 -0.99 -6.23
N VAL A 6 14.63 -0.03 -6.75
CA VAL A 6 14.01 1.03 -5.94
C VAL A 6 12.88 0.45 -5.11
N ASP A 7 12.00 -0.39 -5.69
CA ASP A 7 10.89 -1.01 -4.95
C ASP A 7 11.40 -1.88 -3.80
N ALA A 8 12.43 -2.69 -4.05
CA ALA A 8 13.07 -3.48 -2.99
C ALA A 8 13.66 -2.61 -1.87
N ALA A 9 14.28 -1.48 -2.23
CA ALA A 9 14.81 -0.53 -1.24
C ALA A 9 13.69 0.18 -0.45
N VAL A 10 12.56 0.50 -1.09
CA VAL A 10 11.36 1.06 -0.43
C VAL A 10 10.80 0.07 0.60
N GLU A 11 10.62 -1.18 0.22
CA GLU A 11 10.11 -2.23 1.12
C GLU A 11 11.05 -2.45 2.31
N GLU A 12 12.35 -2.53 2.06
CA GLU A 12 13.34 -2.72 3.13
C GLU A 12 13.40 -1.52 4.08
N LEU A 13 13.37 -0.29 3.55
CA LEU A 13 13.33 0.92 4.38
C LEU A 13 12.04 0.99 5.20
N LEU A 14 10.89 0.71 4.59
CA LEU A 14 9.61 0.66 5.30
C LEU A 14 9.63 -0.43 6.40
N ARG A 15 10.17 -1.61 6.10
CA ARG A 15 10.31 -2.70 7.08
C ARG A 15 11.15 -2.27 8.29
N ARG A 16 12.23 -1.52 8.09
CA ARG A 16 13.07 -0.98 9.18
C ARG A 16 12.34 0.08 10.00
N ILE A 17 11.59 0.97 9.35
CA ILE A 17 10.76 1.97 10.04
C ILE A 17 9.70 1.27 10.89
N VAL A 18 8.90 0.41 10.28
CA VAL A 18 7.89 -0.39 10.98
C VAL A 18 8.54 -1.25 12.06
N GLY A 19 9.76 -1.81 11.79
CA GLY A 19 10.59 -2.57 12.71
C GLY A 19 11.10 -1.80 13.92
N GLY A 20 11.01 -0.45 13.91
CA GLY A 20 11.51 0.41 14.99
C GLY A 20 13.01 0.71 14.91
N THR A 21 13.71 0.26 13.85
CA THR A 21 15.11 0.66 13.60
C THR A 21 15.21 2.16 13.42
N TYR A 22 14.21 2.77 12.77
CA TYR A 22 14.03 4.21 12.65
C TYR A 22 12.66 4.55 13.23
N PRO A 23 12.58 4.91 14.53
CA PRO A 23 11.30 5.18 15.18
C PRO A 23 10.67 6.48 14.70
N ALA A 24 9.36 6.62 14.91
CA ALA A 24 8.64 7.85 14.63
C ALA A 24 9.28 9.07 15.32
N GLY A 25 9.37 10.17 14.61
CA GLY A 25 10.06 11.39 15.06
C GLY A 25 11.58 11.38 14.86
N ALA A 26 12.21 10.24 14.61
CA ALA A 26 13.65 10.16 14.41
C ALA A 26 14.08 10.69 13.03
N ALA A 27 15.28 11.25 12.97
CA ALA A 27 15.94 11.57 11.72
C ALA A 27 16.49 10.29 11.08
N LEU A 28 16.34 10.15 9.77
CA LEU A 28 17.05 9.13 9.00
C LEU A 28 18.55 9.47 8.92
N PRO A 29 19.42 8.46 8.80
CA PRO A 29 20.81 8.67 8.47
C PRO A 29 20.96 9.45 7.15
N GLY A 30 22.07 10.17 7.00
CA GLY A 30 22.37 10.83 5.72
C GLY A 30 22.44 9.84 4.57
N GLU A 31 22.18 10.30 3.34
CA GLU A 31 22.04 9.45 2.15
C GLU A 31 23.14 8.39 1.97
N GLY A 32 24.40 8.74 2.33
CA GLY A 32 25.52 7.79 2.22
C GLY A 32 25.44 6.65 3.23
N ALA A 33 25.10 6.94 4.48
CA ALA A 33 24.91 5.95 5.53
C ALA A 33 23.66 5.10 5.25
N LEU A 34 22.55 5.74 4.85
CA LEU A 34 21.33 5.04 4.48
C LEU A 34 21.55 4.07 3.30
N ALA A 35 22.32 4.50 2.29
CA ALA A 35 22.67 3.64 1.15
C ALA A 35 23.51 2.41 1.58
N SER A 36 24.47 2.61 2.49
CA SER A 36 25.23 1.52 3.09
C SER A 36 24.32 0.57 3.88
N ASP A 37 23.44 1.12 4.73
CA ASP A 37 22.53 0.33 5.56
C ASP A 37 21.58 -0.54 4.71
N LEU A 38 21.09 0.01 3.59
CA LEU A 38 20.21 -0.69 2.66
C LEU A 38 20.96 -1.54 1.62
N SER A 39 22.30 -1.50 1.59
CA SER A 39 23.13 -2.17 0.58
C SER A 39 22.78 -1.80 -0.88
N VAL A 40 22.48 -0.52 -1.11
CA VAL A 40 22.10 0.01 -2.43
C VAL A 40 22.94 1.24 -2.81
N SER A 41 22.78 1.74 -4.04
CA SER A 41 23.40 3.01 -4.44
C SER A 41 22.78 4.20 -3.70
N ARG A 42 23.53 5.31 -3.57
CA ARG A 42 23.00 6.55 -2.99
C ARG A 42 21.77 7.06 -3.74
N LEU A 43 21.75 6.92 -5.07
CA LEU A 43 20.60 7.30 -5.89
C LEU A 43 19.37 6.45 -5.56
N THR A 44 19.55 5.14 -5.43
CA THR A 44 18.46 4.21 -5.06
C THR A 44 17.91 4.51 -3.66
N ALA A 45 18.80 4.79 -2.68
CA ALA A 45 18.39 5.15 -1.33
C ALA A 45 17.60 6.47 -1.29
N ARG A 46 18.06 7.49 -2.07
CA ARG A 46 17.35 8.77 -2.22
C ARG A 46 15.96 8.59 -2.82
N GLU A 47 15.83 7.81 -3.90
CA GLU A 47 14.54 7.55 -4.54
C GLU A 47 13.62 6.75 -3.61
N ALA A 48 14.12 5.76 -2.87
CA ALA A 48 13.35 5.05 -1.87
C ALA A 48 12.82 5.99 -0.78
N ALA A 49 13.65 6.87 -0.24
CA ALA A 49 13.21 7.87 0.73
C ALA A 49 12.18 8.83 0.15
N ARG A 50 12.33 9.24 -1.12
CA ARG A 50 11.37 10.09 -1.83
C ARG A 50 10.01 9.41 -1.99
N VAL A 51 9.97 8.13 -2.38
CA VAL A 51 8.73 7.37 -2.46
C VAL A 51 8.04 7.30 -1.11
N LEU A 52 8.76 7.01 -0.02
CA LEU A 52 8.17 7.00 1.32
C LEU A 52 7.74 8.39 1.79
N ALA A 53 8.37 9.45 1.31
CA ALA A 53 7.91 10.82 1.58
C ALA A 53 6.58 11.12 0.87
N THR A 54 6.37 10.67 -0.38
CA THR A 54 5.07 10.81 -1.07
C THR A 54 3.96 9.99 -0.43
N ARG A 55 4.30 8.91 0.29
CA ARG A 55 3.36 8.10 1.08
C ARG A 55 3.07 8.67 2.48
N GLY A 56 3.67 9.81 2.81
CA GLY A 56 3.54 10.44 4.14
C GLY A 56 4.31 9.73 5.26
N VAL A 57 5.06 8.67 4.96
CA VAL A 57 5.87 7.94 5.95
C VAL A 57 7.08 8.77 6.40
N LEU A 58 7.64 9.54 5.49
CA LEU A 58 8.77 10.43 5.74
C LEU A 58 8.42 11.89 5.45
N SER A 59 9.16 12.81 6.05
CA SER A 59 9.11 14.23 5.73
C SER A 59 10.53 14.82 5.68
N ALA A 60 10.81 15.60 4.62
CA ALA A 60 12.04 16.35 4.50
C ALA A 60 11.88 17.70 5.21
N ARG A 61 12.84 18.05 6.07
CA ARG A 61 12.93 19.36 6.71
C ARG A 61 14.13 20.09 6.16
N GLN A 62 13.89 21.24 5.54
CA GLN A 62 14.95 22.03 4.92
C GLN A 62 16.10 22.32 5.91
N GLY A 63 17.34 21.99 5.52
CA GLY A 63 18.53 22.19 6.34
C GLY A 63 18.67 21.23 7.54
N SER A 64 17.68 20.35 7.80
CA SER A 64 17.67 19.49 8.99
C SER A 64 17.64 17.98 8.68
N GLY A 65 17.30 17.59 7.45
CA GLY A 65 17.30 16.19 7.04
C GLY A 65 15.91 15.60 6.79
N THR A 66 15.83 14.27 6.74
CA THR A 66 14.59 13.51 6.54
C THR A 66 14.19 12.82 7.83
N TYR A 67 12.94 12.93 8.22
CA TYR A 67 12.39 12.42 9.48
C TYR A 67 11.28 11.41 9.23
N VAL A 68 11.16 10.43 10.11
CA VAL A 68 10.05 9.48 10.14
C VAL A 68 8.83 10.17 10.76
N ASN A 69 7.71 10.15 10.04
CA ASN A 69 6.45 10.72 10.54
C ASN A 69 5.73 9.74 11.47
N GLU A 70 4.86 10.29 12.33
CA GLU A 70 3.91 9.49 13.10
C GLU A 70 2.96 8.73 12.16
N PRO A 71 2.55 7.49 12.49
CA PRO A 71 1.67 6.70 11.65
C PRO A 71 0.35 7.39 11.26
N ALA A 72 -0.15 8.29 12.09
CA ALA A 72 -1.34 9.08 11.80
C ALA A 72 -1.19 10.02 10.58
N ALA A 73 0.04 10.33 10.19
CA ALA A 73 0.35 11.15 9.01
C ALA A 73 0.55 10.30 7.73
N TRP A 74 0.57 8.97 7.82
CA TRP A 74 0.78 8.09 6.67
C TRP A 74 -0.44 8.09 5.76
N GLN A 75 -0.22 8.22 4.46
CA GLN A 75 -1.27 8.36 3.45
C GLN A 75 -1.37 7.12 2.54
N ASP A 76 -0.50 6.14 2.74
CA ASP A 76 -0.44 4.93 1.94
C ASP A 76 -0.95 3.72 2.72
N LEU A 77 -1.96 3.06 2.15
CA LEU A 77 -2.60 1.91 2.76
C LEU A 77 -1.64 0.73 2.95
N GLY A 78 -0.70 0.53 2.02
CA GLY A 78 0.31 -0.53 2.11
C GLY A 78 1.22 -0.35 3.32
N SER A 79 1.64 0.89 3.61
CA SER A 79 2.46 1.23 4.76
C SER A 79 1.70 1.04 6.08
N LEU A 80 0.43 1.44 6.13
CA LEU A 80 -0.45 1.20 7.28
C LEU A 80 -0.72 -0.29 7.52
N ALA A 81 -0.94 -1.06 6.45
CA ALA A 81 -1.10 -2.51 6.55
C ALA A 81 0.18 -3.21 7.05
N ALA A 82 1.37 -2.75 6.63
CA ALA A 82 2.64 -3.27 7.14
C ALA A 82 2.80 -3.02 8.65
N LEU A 83 2.41 -1.83 9.12
CA LEU A 83 2.41 -1.50 10.55
C LEU A 83 1.38 -2.35 11.32
N ALA A 84 0.17 -2.52 10.80
CA ALA A 84 -0.88 -3.32 11.39
C ALA A 84 -0.46 -4.79 11.56
N ARG A 85 0.17 -5.37 10.54
CA ARG A 85 0.74 -6.74 10.63
C ARG A 85 1.71 -6.88 11.79
N ARG A 86 2.60 -5.91 11.94
CA ARG A 86 3.55 -5.95 13.05
C ARG A 86 2.88 -5.87 14.43
N ASN A 87 1.87 -5.03 14.56
CA ASN A 87 1.18 -4.78 15.83
C ASN A 87 0.11 -5.83 16.15
N GLY A 88 -0.12 -6.82 15.26
CA GLY A 88 -1.16 -7.83 15.43
C GLY A 88 -2.59 -7.29 15.24
N SER A 89 -2.74 -6.09 14.64
CA SER A 89 -4.04 -5.44 14.38
C SER A 89 -4.54 -5.64 12.94
N GLU A 90 -4.06 -6.66 12.23
CA GLU A 90 -4.45 -6.96 10.84
C GLU A 90 -5.97 -7.16 10.69
N ARG A 91 -6.57 -7.85 11.66
CA ARG A 91 -8.01 -8.11 11.65
C ARG A 91 -8.82 -6.81 11.73
N GLU A 92 -8.42 -5.88 12.59
CA GLU A 92 -9.10 -4.59 12.77
C GLU A 92 -9.00 -3.74 11.51
N VAL A 93 -7.79 -3.65 10.92
CA VAL A 93 -7.58 -2.95 9.65
C VAL A 93 -8.35 -3.62 8.52
N GLY A 94 -8.37 -4.96 8.46
CA GLY A 94 -9.15 -5.71 7.48
C GLY A 94 -10.65 -5.41 7.58
N LEU A 95 -11.22 -5.36 8.79
CA LEU A 95 -12.62 -5.03 9.01
C LEU A 95 -12.93 -3.58 8.59
N ALA A 96 -12.09 -2.61 8.98
CA ALA A 96 -12.25 -1.22 8.55
C ALA A 96 -12.21 -1.06 7.02
N LEU A 97 -11.32 -1.79 6.34
CA LEU A 97 -11.27 -1.82 4.88
C LEU A 97 -12.51 -2.41 4.24
N LEU A 98 -13.08 -3.47 4.82
CA LEU A 98 -14.34 -4.05 4.37
C LEU A 98 -15.51 -3.08 4.54
N GLU A 99 -15.53 -2.28 5.60
CA GLU A 99 -16.54 -1.22 5.79
C GLU A 99 -16.44 -0.16 4.69
N VAL A 100 -15.24 0.37 4.43
CA VAL A 100 -15.00 1.34 3.35
C VAL A 100 -15.39 0.74 1.99
N ARG A 101 -14.97 -0.48 1.70
CA ARG A 101 -15.31 -1.20 0.48
C ARG A 101 -16.83 -1.32 0.31
N ARG A 102 -17.53 -1.72 1.37
CA ARG A 102 -19.01 -1.82 1.36
C ARG A 102 -19.68 -0.49 1.04
N MET A 103 -19.22 0.61 1.65
CA MET A 103 -19.74 1.95 1.37
C MET A 103 -19.57 2.34 -0.10
N LEU A 104 -18.41 2.08 -0.66
CA LEU A 104 -18.11 2.37 -2.08
C LEU A 104 -18.90 1.46 -3.02
N GLU A 105 -18.95 0.16 -2.78
CA GLU A 105 -19.63 -0.81 -3.64
C GLU A 105 -21.14 -0.59 -3.66
N VAL A 106 -21.77 -0.38 -2.51
CA VAL A 106 -23.22 -0.12 -2.45
C VAL A 106 -23.57 1.22 -3.12
N GLY A 107 -22.78 2.27 -2.89
CA GLY A 107 -22.96 3.55 -3.56
C GLY A 107 -22.78 3.47 -5.07
N SER A 108 -21.73 2.78 -5.50
CA SER A 108 -21.43 2.57 -6.92
C SER A 108 -22.50 1.73 -7.63
N ALA A 109 -23.01 0.67 -6.98
CA ALA A 109 -24.08 -0.15 -7.51
C ALA A 109 -25.37 0.66 -7.70
N GLY A 110 -25.73 1.51 -6.74
CA GLY A 110 -26.90 2.40 -6.86
C GLY A 110 -26.77 3.38 -8.03
N LEU A 111 -25.59 4.01 -8.19
CA LEU A 111 -25.31 4.90 -9.31
C LEU A 111 -25.29 4.15 -10.66
N ALA A 112 -24.73 2.95 -10.70
CA ALA A 112 -24.70 2.12 -11.88
C ALA A 112 -26.11 1.72 -12.29
N ALA A 113 -26.95 1.27 -11.37
CA ALA A 113 -28.35 0.88 -11.64
C ALA A 113 -29.16 2.03 -12.26
N ALA A 114 -28.91 3.27 -11.84
CA ALA A 114 -29.58 4.45 -12.38
C ALA A 114 -29.09 4.89 -13.77
N ARG A 115 -27.92 4.43 -14.20
CA ARG A 115 -27.23 4.94 -15.41
C ARG A 115 -26.92 3.86 -16.45
N ILE A 116 -27.09 2.60 -16.11
CA ILE A 116 -26.71 1.47 -16.97
C ILE A 116 -27.57 1.43 -18.24
N THR A 117 -26.93 1.20 -19.36
CA THR A 117 -27.60 0.94 -20.63
C THR A 117 -27.91 -0.54 -20.77
N ALA A 118 -28.81 -0.88 -21.71
CA ALA A 118 -29.13 -2.30 -22.00
C ALA A 118 -27.89 -3.10 -22.45
N ASP A 119 -26.96 -2.45 -23.19
CA ASP A 119 -25.69 -3.07 -23.59
C ASP A 119 -24.75 -3.27 -22.40
N GLY A 120 -24.66 -2.30 -21.52
CA GLY A 120 -23.89 -2.39 -20.28
C GLY A 120 -24.41 -3.50 -19.35
N LEU A 121 -25.73 -3.65 -19.24
CA LEU A 121 -26.34 -4.71 -18.45
C LEU A 121 -25.97 -6.09 -19.01
N ARG A 122 -26.09 -6.29 -20.34
CA ARG A 122 -25.69 -7.55 -20.97
C ARG A 122 -24.20 -7.87 -20.78
N ALA A 123 -23.34 -6.86 -20.88
CA ALA A 123 -21.90 -7.04 -20.63
C ALA A 123 -21.61 -7.46 -19.19
N MET A 124 -22.33 -6.88 -18.22
CA MET A 124 -22.21 -7.22 -16.80
C MET A 124 -22.71 -8.64 -16.50
N GLU A 125 -23.85 -9.03 -17.06
CA GLU A 125 -24.38 -10.38 -16.94
C GLU A 125 -23.43 -11.43 -17.51
N ALA A 126 -22.81 -11.14 -18.68
CA ALA A 126 -21.81 -12.01 -19.29
C ALA A 126 -20.55 -12.15 -18.42
N ALA A 127 -20.09 -11.05 -17.80
CA ALA A 127 -18.93 -11.05 -16.90
C ALA A 127 -19.21 -11.86 -15.63
N VAL A 128 -20.39 -11.71 -15.02
CA VAL A 128 -20.80 -12.51 -13.85
C VAL A 128 -20.91 -13.99 -14.20
N ALA A 129 -21.47 -14.32 -15.37
CA ALA A 129 -21.53 -15.71 -15.82
C ALA A 129 -20.14 -16.33 -16.08
N ALA A 130 -19.17 -15.53 -16.57
CA ALA A 130 -17.81 -15.98 -16.75
C ALA A 130 -17.11 -16.24 -15.39
N LEU A 131 -17.29 -15.35 -14.41
CA LEU A 131 -16.74 -15.50 -13.07
C LEU A 131 -17.26 -16.78 -12.39
N ARG A 132 -18.58 -17.02 -12.45
CA ARG A 132 -19.19 -18.23 -11.88
C ARG A 132 -18.67 -19.53 -12.51
N ARG A 133 -18.34 -19.50 -13.80
CA ARG A 133 -17.71 -20.67 -14.45
C ARG A 133 -16.29 -20.89 -13.97
N ALA A 134 -15.51 -19.82 -13.83
CA ALA A 134 -14.14 -19.91 -13.32
C ALA A 134 -14.09 -20.44 -11.88
N ASP A 135 -14.99 -19.98 -11.01
CA ASP A 135 -15.09 -20.50 -9.62
C ASP A 135 -15.48 -22.00 -9.62
N ALA A 136 -16.35 -22.45 -10.53
CA ALA A 136 -16.74 -23.86 -10.62
C ALA A 136 -15.60 -24.75 -11.15
N ASP A 137 -14.74 -24.22 -12.02
CA ASP A 137 -13.58 -24.94 -12.55
C ASP A 137 -12.43 -25.03 -11.52
N ASP A 138 -12.30 -24.05 -10.61
CA ASP A 138 -11.28 -24.04 -9.54
C ASP A 138 -11.64 -25.01 -8.38
N ASP A 139 -12.93 -25.30 -8.17
CA ASP A 139 -13.42 -26.20 -7.13
C ASP A 139 -13.30 -27.71 -7.52
N VAL A 140 -12.90 -28.01 -8.76
CA VAL A 140 -12.75 -29.40 -9.29
C VAL A 140 -11.35 -29.97 -8.99
N ASP A 141 -10.37 -29.11 -8.62
CA ASP A 141 -8.98 -29.51 -8.31
C ASP A 141 -8.64 -29.49 -6.80
N ALA A 142 -9.64 -29.36 -5.91
CA ALA A 142 -9.52 -29.44 -4.46
C ALA A 142 -10.08 -30.76 -3.92
#